data_81e4b0f44059c87e7aa03abdd305afc6
#
_entry.id   81e4b0f44059c87e7aa03abdd305afc6
#
_cell.length_a   1.000
_cell.length_b   1.000
_cell.length_c   1.000
_cell.angle_alpha   90.00
_cell.angle_beta   90.00
_cell.angle_gamma   90.00
#
_symmetry.space_group_name_H-M   'P 1'
#
loop_
_entity.id
_entity.type
_entity.pdbx_description
1 polymer ?
#
loop_
_entity_poly.entity_id
_entity_poly.type
_entity_poly.pdbx_seq_one_letter_code
_entity_poly.pdbx_strand_id
1 'polypeptide(L)'
;MRRVVITGLGMVSPLGCGVSTNWERLMAGKSGIRAIDSFDVSDLPAKIAGIVPEGSKDQGGFDPSEWLEPKEQRKIDRFILLGLVAAQQAVEDSGWLPQDAEGQER
;
A
#
# COMPACT_ATOMS: atom_id res chain seq x y z
N MET A 1 -3.43 25.82 -22.80
CA MET A 1 -3.26 24.37 -22.53
C MET A 1 -3.36 24.10 -21.02
N ARG A 2 -4.19 23.14 -20.65
CA ARG A 2 -4.30 22.74 -19.25
C ARG A 2 -3.10 21.92 -18.86
N ARG A 3 -2.54 22.19 -17.67
CA ARG A 3 -1.44 21.43 -17.12
C ARG A 3 -1.94 20.56 -15.98
N VAL A 4 -1.55 19.31 -15.98
CA VAL A 4 -1.87 18.37 -14.91
C VAL A 4 -0.56 17.94 -14.26
N VAL A 5 -0.54 18.00 -12.94
CA VAL A 5 0.65 17.63 -12.18
C VAL A 5 0.28 16.59 -11.11
N ILE A 6 1.25 15.77 -10.76
CA ILE A 6 1.11 14.80 -9.67
C ILE A 6 1.58 15.49 -8.39
N THR A 7 0.69 15.57 -7.40
CA THR A 7 0.95 16.27 -6.14
C THR A 7 1.17 15.33 -4.96
N GLY A 8 0.86 14.05 -5.12
CA GLY A 8 1.08 13.08 -4.05
C GLY A 8 1.08 11.66 -4.59
N LEU A 9 1.83 10.80 -3.94
CA LEU A 9 1.98 9.39 -4.30
C LEU A 9 1.75 8.51 -3.07
N GLY A 10 1.15 7.36 -3.31
CA GLY A 10 1.02 6.31 -2.31
C GLY A 10 1.34 4.97 -2.93
N MET A 11 1.89 4.06 -2.16
CA MET A 11 2.30 2.76 -2.66
C MET A 11 2.26 1.68 -1.59
N VAL A 12 1.75 0.53 -1.97
CA VAL A 12 1.87 -0.71 -1.20
C VAL A 12 2.30 -1.78 -2.20
N SER A 13 3.39 -2.45 -1.92
CA SER A 13 3.95 -3.45 -2.83
C SER A 13 4.66 -4.56 -2.04
N PRO A 14 5.13 -5.63 -2.72
CA PRO A 14 5.94 -6.65 -2.05
C PRO A 14 7.25 -6.12 -1.44
N LEU A 15 7.69 -4.93 -1.81
CA LEU A 15 8.85 -4.28 -1.19
C LEU A 15 8.49 -3.61 0.14
N GLY A 16 7.23 -3.24 0.32
CA GLY A 16 6.80 -2.64 1.57
C GLY A 16 5.61 -1.69 1.42
N CYS A 17 5.27 -1.05 2.51
CA CYS A 17 4.21 -0.05 2.58
C CYS A 17 4.84 1.34 2.65
N GLY A 18 4.44 2.21 1.73
CA GLY A 18 4.95 3.58 1.64
C GLY A 18 5.96 3.78 0.53
N VAL A 19 5.92 4.95 -0.08
CA VAL A 19 6.79 5.29 -1.22
C VAL A 19 8.26 5.30 -0.82
N SER A 20 8.60 5.90 0.33
CA SER A 20 9.98 5.97 0.80
C SER A 20 10.58 4.59 1.04
N THR A 21 9.86 3.71 1.71
CA THR A 21 10.29 2.34 1.97
C THR A 21 10.52 1.58 0.67
N ASN A 22 9.57 1.70 -0.27
CA ASN A 22 9.68 1.06 -1.58
C ASN A 22 10.89 1.55 -2.34
N TRP A 23 11.12 2.85 -2.34
CA TRP A 23 12.26 3.45 -3.05
C TRP A 23 13.59 3.02 -2.47
N GLU A 24 13.73 3.05 -1.14
CA GLU A 24 14.95 2.63 -0.47
C GLU A 24 15.30 1.17 -0.78
N ARG A 25 14.31 0.29 -0.71
CA ARG A 25 14.53 -1.13 -0.97
C ARG A 25 14.81 -1.42 -2.43
N LEU A 26 14.15 -0.69 -3.33
CA LEU A 26 14.42 -0.80 -4.76
C LEU A 26 15.86 -0.39 -5.07
N MET A 27 16.31 0.74 -4.53
CA MET A 27 17.68 1.23 -4.73
C MET A 27 18.73 0.30 -4.10
N ALA A 28 18.37 -0.40 -3.04
CA ALA A 28 19.24 -1.40 -2.41
C ALA A 28 19.27 -2.73 -3.16
N GLY A 29 18.50 -2.87 -4.22
CA GLY A 29 18.44 -4.11 -5.02
C GLY A 29 17.69 -5.24 -4.34
N LYS A 30 16.84 -4.95 -3.37
CA LYS A 30 16.07 -5.98 -2.66
C LYS A 30 14.93 -6.51 -3.50
N SER A 31 14.64 -7.80 -3.39
CA SER A 31 13.51 -8.43 -4.04
C SER A 31 12.34 -8.58 -3.07
N GLY A 32 11.12 -8.36 -3.57
CA GLY A 32 9.90 -8.64 -2.83
C GLY A 32 9.35 -10.04 -3.06
N ILE A 33 10.03 -10.83 -3.88
CA ILE A 33 9.61 -12.21 -4.16
C ILE A 33 10.14 -13.11 -3.04
N ARG A 34 9.27 -13.95 -2.50
CA ARG A 34 9.62 -14.85 -1.40
C ARG A 34 8.73 -16.10 -1.40
N ALA A 35 9.09 -17.06 -0.56
CA ALA A 35 8.31 -18.28 -0.42
C ALA A 35 6.91 -17.97 0.14
N ILE A 36 5.91 -18.64 -0.42
CA ILE A 36 4.52 -18.50 0.06
C ILE A 36 4.40 -19.29 1.36
N ASP A 37 3.99 -18.59 2.43
CA ASP A 37 3.82 -19.19 3.76
C ASP A 37 2.41 -19.01 4.33
N SER A 38 1.54 -18.27 3.64
CA SER A 38 0.19 -17.97 4.11
C SER A 38 -0.77 -19.16 3.96
N PHE A 39 -0.44 -20.11 3.11
CA PHE A 39 -1.20 -21.35 2.93
C PHE A 39 -0.30 -22.43 2.37
N ASP A 40 -0.77 -23.69 2.40
CA ASP A 40 0.01 -24.84 1.91
C ASP A 40 0.08 -24.81 0.38
N VAL A 41 1.30 -24.73 -0.16
CA VAL A 41 1.57 -24.68 -1.60
C VAL A 41 2.32 -25.91 -2.10
N SER A 42 2.43 -26.97 -1.28
CA SER A 42 3.21 -28.15 -1.64
C SER A 42 2.75 -28.82 -2.94
N ASP A 43 1.46 -28.70 -3.25
CA ASP A 43 0.87 -29.27 -4.46
C ASP A 43 0.88 -28.32 -5.67
N LEU A 44 1.42 -27.12 -5.51
CA LEU A 44 1.41 -26.11 -6.57
C LEU A 44 2.76 -26.05 -7.28
N PRO A 45 2.76 -25.78 -8.62
CA PRO A 45 4.00 -25.61 -9.39
C PRO A 45 4.82 -24.41 -8.93
N ALA A 46 4.16 -23.31 -8.58
CA ALA A 46 4.84 -22.12 -8.09
C ALA A 46 4.72 -22.04 -6.58
N LYS A 47 5.85 -21.84 -5.91
CA LYS A 47 5.94 -21.78 -4.45
C LYS A 47 6.44 -20.44 -3.94
N ILE A 48 6.67 -19.50 -4.85
CA ILE A 48 7.13 -18.15 -4.55
C ILE A 48 6.14 -17.14 -5.13
N ALA A 49 6.05 -15.98 -4.49
CA ALA A 49 5.20 -14.90 -4.94
C ALA A 49 5.69 -13.55 -4.39
N GLY A 50 5.24 -12.48 -5.03
CA GLY A 50 5.37 -11.15 -4.46
C GLY A 50 4.29 -10.95 -3.41
N ILE A 51 4.69 -10.92 -2.15
CA ILE A 51 3.77 -10.79 -1.00
C ILE A 51 4.06 -9.49 -0.28
N VAL A 52 3.02 -8.71 0.01
CA VAL A 52 3.15 -7.49 0.80
C VAL A 52 3.62 -7.87 2.21
N PRO A 53 4.77 -7.34 2.67
CA PRO A 53 5.28 -7.70 4.00
C PRO A 53 4.39 -7.13 5.09
N GLU A 54 4.04 -7.97 6.05
CA GLU A 54 3.27 -7.57 7.22
C GLU A 54 4.20 -7.02 8.29
N GLY A 55 3.68 -6.11 9.11
CA GLY A 55 4.42 -5.52 10.21
C GLY A 55 4.10 -4.03 10.38
N SER A 56 4.76 -3.39 11.34
CA SER A 56 4.52 -1.99 11.66
C SER A 56 5.08 -1.05 10.56
N LYS A 57 4.54 0.16 10.51
CA LYS A 57 5.04 1.22 9.62
C LYS A 57 6.54 1.47 9.78
N ASP A 58 7.02 1.42 11.02
CA ASP A 58 8.42 1.70 11.34
C ASP A 58 9.37 0.70 10.69
N GLN A 59 8.87 -0.50 10.41
CA GLN A 59 9.62 -1.56 9.75
C GLN A 59 9.36 -1.61 8.24
N GLY A 60 8.59 -0.66 7.73
CA GLY A 60 8.19 -0.64 6.33
C GLY A 60 7.18 -1.72 5.97
N GLY A 61 6.54 -2.33 6.96
CA GLY A 61 5.54 -3.36 6.77
C GLY A 61 4.13 -2.79 6.65
N PHE A 62 3.20 -3.66 6.32
CA PHE A 62 1.79 -3.33 6.19
C PHE A 62 1.01 -3.90 7.38
N ASP A 63 0.43 -3.03 8.18
CA ASP A 63 -0.48 -3.40 9.27
C ASP A 63 -1.82 -2.71 9.01
N PRO A 64 -2.86 -3.47 8.65
CA PRO A 64 -4.17 -2.89 8.36
C PRO A 64 -4.72 -2.06 9.50
N SER A 65 -4.40 -2.41 10.74
CA SER A 65 -4.92 -1.71 11.93
C SER A 65 -4.39 -0.28 12.06
N GLU A 66 -3.26 0.03 11.45
CA GLU A 66 -2.70 1.39 11.43
C GLU A 66 -3.47 2.32 10.46
N TRP A 67 -4.28 1.75 9.58
CA TRP A 67 -4.96 2.48 8.52
C TRP A 67 -6.49 2.44 8.63
N LEU A 68 -7.03 1.33 9.08
CA LEU A 68 -8.46 1.08 9.08
C LEU A 68 -8.87 0.29 10.33
N GLU A 69 -10.00 0.63 10.93
CA GLU A 69 -10.51 -0.11 12.09
C GLU A 69 -10.85 -1.56 11.71
N PRO A 70 -10.67 -2.53 12.63
CA PRO A 70 -10.95 -3.94 12.33
C PRO A 70 -12.37 -4.19 11.83
N LYS A 71 -13.33 -3.41 12.28
CA LYS A 71 -14.73 -3.51 11.84
C LYS A 71 -14.85 -3.19 10.35
N GLU A 72 -14.16 -2.16 9.89
CA GLU A 72 -14.16 -1.77 8.49
C GLU A 72 -13.39 -2.75 7.62
N GLN A 73 -12.30 -3.31 8.14
CA GLN A 73 -11.50 -4.31 7.43
C GLN A 73 -12.32 -5.54 7.05
N ARG A 74 -13.27 -5.95 7.90
CA ARG A 74 -14.10 -7.13 7.66
C ARG A 74 -15.12 -6.96 6.54
N LYS A 75 -15.38 -5.71 6.14
CA LYS A 75 -16.38 -5.38 5.11
C LYS A 75 -15.81 -5.36 3.71
N ILE A 76 -14.49 -5.44 3.56
CA ILE A 76 -13.82 -5.26 2.28
C ILE A 76 -12.81 -6.38 2.02
N ASP A 77 -12.58 -6.67 0.75
CA ASP A 77 -11.57 -7.62 0.32
C ASP A 77 -10.17 -6.98 0.42
N ARG A 78 -9.16 -7.84 0.44
CA ARG A 78 -7.78 -7.40 0.60
C ARG A 78 -7.32 -6.42 -0.48
N PHE A 79 -7.70 -6.62 -1.73
CA PHE A 79 -7.30 -5.71 -2.81
C PHE A 79 -7.88 -4.31 -2.61
N ILE A 80 -9.09 -4.22 -2.08
CA ILE A 80 -9.72 -2.94 -1.75
C ILE A 80 -8.96 -2.26 -0.61
N LEU A 81 -8.59 -3.04 0.41
CA LEU A 81 -7.82 -2.54 1.54
C LEU A 81 -6.47 -1.98 1.09
N LEU A 82 -5.75 -2.71 0.26
CA LEU A 82 -4.46 -2.26 -0.27
C LEU A 82 -4.62 -0.97 -1.10
N GLY A 83 -5.67 -0.90 -1.92
CA GLY A 83 -5.97 0.30 -2.71
C GLY A 83 -6.31 1.50 -1.85
N LEU A 84 -7.10 1.31 -0.78
CA LEU A 84 -7.45 2.38 0.15
C LEU A 84 -6.22 2.92 0.88
N VAL A 85 -5.32 2.04 1.31
CA VAL A 85 -4.10 2.45 2.01
C VAL A 85 -3.20 3.27 1.08
N ALA A 86 -3.02 2.82 -0.15
CA ALA A 86 -2.24 3.56 -1.14
C ALA A 86 -2.88 4.92 -1.46
N ALA A 87 -4.20 4.95 -1.60
CA ALA A 87 -4.94 6.20 -1.84
C ALA A 87 -4.81 7.17 -0.67
N GLN A 88 -4.90 6.69 0.55
CA GLN A 88 -4.74 7.51 1.75
C GLN A 88 -3.34 8.11 1.82
N GLN A 89 -2.31 7.34 1.51
CA GLN A 89 -0.94 7.83 1.43
C GLN A 89 -0.82 8.96 0.40
N ALA A 90 -1.40 8.78 -0.77
CA ALA A 90 -1.34 9.77 -1.84
C ALA A 90 -2.02 11.08 -1.44
N VAL A 91 -3.19 11.01 -0.82
CA VAL A 91 -3.94 12.18 -0.35
C VAL A 91 -3.14 12.92 0.73
N GLU A 92 -2.60 12.19 1.71
CA GLU A 92 -1.78 12.79 2.77
C GLU A 92 -0.50 13.44 2.21
N ASP A 93 0.15 12.77 1.27
CA ASP A 93 1.37 13.27 0.63
C ASP A 93 1.10 14.56 -0.17
N SER A 94 -0.07 14.65 -0.81
CA SER A 94 -0.46 15.84 -1.57
C SER A 94 -0.71 17.06 -0.69
N GLY A 95 -1.03 16.85 0.58
CA GLY A 95 -1.42 17.92 1.50
C GLY A 95 -2.79 18.50 1.18
N TRP A 96 -3.51 17.95 0.23
CA TRP A 96 -4.81 18.48 -0.18
C TRP A 96 -5.95 17.69 0.48
N LEU A 97 -6.55 18.31 1.50
CA LEU A 97 -7.65 17.73 2.28
C LEU A 97 -8.82 18.71 2.27
N PRO A 98 -9.58 18.79 1.15
CA PRO A 98 -10.68 19.76 1.04
C PRO A 98 -11.78 19.46 2.05
N GLN A 99 -12.18 20.51 2.78
CA GLN A 99 -13.21 20.42 3.81
C GLN A 99 -14.56 21.04 3.34
N ASP A 100 -14.54 21.80 2.25
CA ASP A 100 -15.72 22.44 1.71
C ASP A 100 -16.20 21.76 0.42
N ALA A 101 -17.43 22.07 0.03
CA ALA A 101 -18.04 21.47 -1.16
C ALA A 101 -17.29 21.83 -2.44
N GLU A 102 -16.83 23.07 -2.56
CA GLU A 102 -16.08 23.52 -3.73
C GLU A 102 -14.77 22.77 -3.90
N GLY A 103 -14.03 22.60 -2.81
CA GLY A 103 -12.79 21.84 -2.82
C GLY A 103 -13.02 20.38 -3.16
N GLN A 104 -14.09 19.78 -2.65
CA GLN A 104 -14.41 18.38 -2.89
C GLN A 104 -14.85 18.10 -4.33
N GLU A 105 -15.37 19.09 -5.03
CA GLU A 105 -15.80 18.97 -6.42
C GLU A 105 -14.64 19.06 -7.43
N ARG A 106 -13.48 19.50 -7.00
CA ARG A 106 -12.28 19.58 -7.83
C ARG A 106 -11.62 18.20 -7.97
#